data_6bb7503dd2de7f1791bc18200a1d9ef7
#
_entry.id   6bb7503dd2de7f1791bc18200a1d9ef7
#
_cell.length_a   1.000
_cell.length_b   1.000
_cell.length_c   1.000
_cell.angle_alpha   90.00
_cell.angle_beta   90.00
_cell.angle_gamma   90.00
#
_symmetry.space_group_name_H-M   'P 1'
#
loop_
_entity.id
_entity.type
_entity.pdbx_description
1 polymer ?
#
loop_
_entity_poly.entity_id
_entity_poly.type
_entity_poly.pdbx_seq_one_letter_code
_entity_poly.pdbx_strand_id
1 'polypeptide(L)'
;MVEKKIWGYDEKINNKEVSVEFTNGKGKISIDVKRKENLVKERKKLYQNNIVKFENIYMIYIDSISLQHFKRKLIKTTKLIEKMLYTNKNKEEFFKNFEAFQFVKYHNVGINTIPNILPLFYGNFFDTNKGIFITRYLKEKGFITGGEHNSCNRGVFDFPKKKAKKLKIDGFDHENFALFCDTNFNDKKNSWSGMKGRNSFIRKCLYDEQTSKYLRTYFLDFCKKYKKERKYFSTVFTDGHEGTLEVVKYIDDDVHDLILELLTKYFDDKSIIFIVSDHGAHMPGIDDVLLSQQKKIENFLGLFLIIIPNTTLLNKEIIHYNEQILVTPLDIYSTLLDIINVKKSSFYHSMIGESVFKKLERKKRNCKTLKIPSSYCKCN
;
A
#
# COMPACT_ATOMS: atom_id res chain seq x y z
N MET A 1 14.58 7.20 33.61
CA MET A 1 14.45 6.62 32.26
C MET A 1 14.18 5.13 32.43
N VAL A 2 12.97 4.68 32.23
CA VAL A 2 12.65 3.25 32.21
C VAL A 2 12.62 2.84 30.76
N GLU A 3 13.72 2.24 30.29
CA GLU A 3 13.72 1.55 28.99
C GLU A 3 12.80 0.34 29.10
N LYS A 4 11.54 0.47 28.67
CA LYS A 4 10.68 -0.67 28.46
C LYS A 4 11.17 -1.38 27.21
N LYS A 5 11.74 -2.59 27.36
CA LYS A 5 12.09 -3.49 26.27
C LYS A 5 10.86 -3.72 25.40
N ILE A 6 10.92 -3.19 24.16
CA ILE A 6 9.94 -3.47 23.11
C ILE A 6 10.18 -4.92 22.66
N TRP A 7 9.20 -5.79 22.88
CA TRP A 7 9.32 -7.23 22.72
C TRP A 7 9.52 -7.65 21.25
N GLY A 8 10.59 -8.35 20.97
CA GLY A 8 10.74 -9.19 19.79
C GLY A 8 11.36 -8.56 18.55
N TYR A 9 11.79 -7.31 18.62
CA TYR A 9 12.63 -6.68 17.62
C TYR A 9 14.11 -6.77 18.02
N ASP A 10 14.97 -7.19 17.08
CA ASP A 10 16.42 -7.08 17.22
C ASP A 10 16.77 -5.62 17.55
N GLU A 11 17.57 -5.37 18.57
CA GLU A 11 18.02 -4.04 19.00
C GLU A 11 18.67 -3.21 17.89
N LYS A 12 18.95 -3.81 16.74
CA LYS A 12 19.46 -3.16 15.52
C LYS A 12 18.41 -2.36 14.73
N ILE A 13 17.11 -2.48 15.05
CA ILE A 13 16.03 -1.66 14.44
C ILE A 13 15.57 -0.61 15.44
N ASN A 14 16.48 0.01 16.13
CA ASN A 14 16.21 1.19 16.95
C ASN A 14 16.02 2.36 15.99
N ASN A 15 14.81 2.50 15.47
CA ASN A 15 14.47 3.63 14.61
C ASN A 15 14.33 4.87 15.49
N LYS A 16 15.41 5.66 15.61
CA LYS A 16 15.43 6.93 16.35
C LYS A 16 14.47 8.00 15.81
N GLU A 17 13.65 7.63 14.84
CA GLU A 17 12.69 8.52 14.15
C GLU A 17 11.32 8.57 14.85
N VAL A 18 11.06 7.59 15.72
CA VAL A 18 9.85 7.55 16.53
C VAL A 18 10.24 7.34 17.99
N SER A 19 9.86 8.25 18.85
CA SER A 19 10.11 8.18 20.30
C SER A 19 8.81 8.32 21.08
N VAL A 20 8.78 7.73 22.27
CA VAL A 20 7.68 7.88 23.21
C VAL A 20 8.21 8.59 24.44
N GLU A 21 7.64 9.75 24.73
CA GLU A 21 7.92 10.53 25.93
C GLU A 21 6.80 10.35 26.93
N PHE A 22 7.12 10.17 28.20
CA PHE A 22 6.14 10.07 29.28
C PHE A 22 6.20 11.32 30.16
N THR A 23 5.08 12.04 30.22
CA THR A 23 4.92 13.19 31.12
C THR A 23 3.69 12.95 31.99
N ASN A 24 3.86 12.94 33.32
CA ASN A 24 2.79 12.69 34.29
C ASN A 24 1.96 11.40 33.99
N GLY A 25 2.63 10.32 33.61
CA GLY A 25 1.99 9.03 33.29
C GLY A 25 1.29 8.96 31.91
N LYS A 26 1.24 10.06 31.16
CA LYS A 26 0.72 10.08 29.78
C LYS A 26 1.85 9.93 28.80
N GLY A 27 1.74 8.94 27.90
CA GLY A 27 2.67 8.77 26.79
C GLY A 27 2.33 9.73 25.65
N LYS A 28 3.36 10.32 25.03
CA LYS A 28 3.24 11.10 23.81
C LYS A 28 4.23 10.58 22.78
N ILE A 29 3.75 10.31 21.57
CA ILE A 29 4.61 9.90 20.46
C ILE A 29 5.12 11.14 19.74
N SER A 30 6.43 11.19 19.53
CA SER A 30 7.11 12.16 18.68
C SER A 30 7.65 11.44 17.44
N ILE A 31 7.37 12.00 16.28
CA ILE A 31 7.81 11.51 14.98
C ILE A 31 8.70 12.56 14.33
N ASP A 32 9.91 12.18 13.96
CA ASP A 32 10.88 13.05 13.27
C ASP A 32 11.77 12.19 12.38
N VAL A 33 11.40 12.04 11.12
CA VAL A 33 12.18 11.30 10.11
C VAL A 33 13.54 11.97 9.92
N LYS A 34 14.60 11.22 10.19
CA LYS A 34 15.97 11.74 10.08
C LYS A 34 16.47 11.72 8.65
N ARG A 35 16.62 12.90 8.04
CA ARG A 35 17.17 13.00 6.68
C ARG A 35 18.60 12.44 6.65
N LYS A 36 18.86 11.51 5.72
CA LYS A 36 20.14 10.80 5.55
C LYS A 36 20.92 11.40 4.38
N GLU A 37 21.76 12.40 4.65
CA GLU A 37 22.49 13.14 3.60
C GLU A 37 23.40 12.27 2.74
N ASN A 38 24.07 11.27 3.33
CA ASN A 38 24.91 10.32 2.58
C ASN A 38 24.08 9.49 1.61
N LEU A 39 22.89 9.05 2.03
CA LEU A 39 21.92 8.34 1.18
C LEU A 39 21.47 9.24 0.01
N VAL A 40 21.15 10.50 0.28
CA VAL A 40 20.79 11.47 -0.76
C VAL A 40 21.90 11.62 -1.80
N LYS A 41 23.14 11.78 -1.36
CA LYS A 41 24.30 11.88 -2.27
C LYS A 41 24.47 10.62 -3.12
N GLU A 42 24.32 9.44 -2.52
CA GLU A 42 24.38 8.14 -3.22
C GLU A 42 23.27 8.03 -4.28
N ARG A 43 22.01 8.29 -3.90
CA ARG A 43 20.87 8.18 -4.81
C ARG A 43 20.91 9.20 -5.95
N LYS A 44 21.38 10.42 -5.70
CA LYS A 44 21.54 11.45 -6.75
C LYS A 44 22.50 11.04 -7.86
N LYS A 45 23.57 10.31 -7.57
CA LYS A 45 24.46 9.77 -8.60
C LYS A 45 23.74 8.84 -9.59
N LEU A 46 22.69 8.17 -9.15
CA LEU A 46 21.90 7.26 -9.97
C LEU A 46 20.88 7.98 -10.85
N TYR A 47 20.48 9.23 -10.52
CA TYR A 47 19.47 9.97 -11.28
C TYR A 47 19.92 10.22 -12.73
N GLN A 48 21.16 10.60 -12.92
CA GLN A 48 21.72 11.04 -14.20
C GLN A 48 21.65 9.94 -15.27
N ASN A 49 21.72 8.69 -14.85
CA ASN A 49 21.75 7.52 -15.74
C ASN A 49 20.39 6.79 -15.83
N ASN A 50 19.35 7.27 -15.13
CA ASN A 50 18.09 6.56 -15.01
C ASN A 50 16.89 7.47 -15.28
N ILE A 51 16.28 7.31 -16.45
CA ILE A 51 15.02 7.97 -16.80
C ILE A 51 13.87 7.15 -16.20
N VAL A 52 12.95 7.80 -15.50
CA VAL A 52 11.73 7.22 -14.92
C VAL A 52 10.52 8.05 -15.33
N LYS A 53 9.32 7.45 -15.36
CA LYS A 53 8.08 8.15 -15.70
C LYS A 53 7.58 9.02 -14.55
N PHE A 54 7.72 8.52 -13.32
CA PHE A 54 7.36 9.24 -12.10
C PHE A 54 8.51 9.17 -11.10
N GLU A 55 8.78 10.30 -10.46
CA GLU A 55 9.86 10.45 -9.47
C GLU A 55 9.34 10.36 -8.03
N ASN A 56 8.03 10.56 -7.83
CA ASN A 56 7.36 10.45 -6.54
C ASN A 56 6.28 9.37 -6.65
N ILE A 57 6.47 8.26 -5.97
CA ILE A 57 5.54 7.13 -5.98
C ILE A 57 5.01 6.94 -4.56
N TYR A 58 3.72 7.16 -4.38
CA TYR A 58 3.04 7.04 -3.10
C TYR A 58 2.07 5.86 -3.15
N MET A 59 2.19 4.93 -2.22
CA MET A 59 1.31 3.76 -2.12
C MET A 59 0.57 3.76 -0.79
N ILE A 60 -0.74 3.95 -0.86
CA ILE A 60 -1.66 3.83 0.26
C ILE A 60 -2.30 2.45 0.15
N TYR A 61 -1.90 1.56 1.03
CA TYR A 61 -2.39 0.19 1.05
C TYR A 61 -3.35 0.02 2.24
N ILE A 62 -4.55 -0.48 1.97
CA ILE A 62 -5.56 -0.77 2.99
C ILE A 62 -5.84 -2.27 2.92
N ASP A 63 -5.44 -2.99 3.95
CA ASP A 63 -5.58 -4.45 4.06
C ASP A 63 -7.06 -4.85 4.13
N SER A 64 -7.43 -5.91 3.45
CA SER A 64 -8.75 -6.54 3.52
C SER A 64 -9.94 -5.65 3.13
N ILE A 65 -9.81 -4.84 2.07
CA ILE A 65 -10.92 -3.99 1.61
C ILE A 65 -11.21 -4.14 0.11
N SER A 66 -12.47 -4.36 -0.27
CA SER A 66 -12.91 -4.28 -1.65
C SER A 66 -13.13 -2.83 -2.09
N LEU A 67 -13.15 -2.56 -3.40
CA LEU A 67 -13.51 -1.24 -3.92
C LEU A 67 -14.91 -0.80 -3.45
N GLN A 68 -15.86 -1.71 -3.39
CA GLN A 68 -17.23 -1.37 -2.97
C GLN A 68 -17.32 -1.10 -1.47
N HIS A 69 -16.59 -1.88 -0.66
CA HIS A 69 -16.49 -1.65 0.78
C HIS A 69 -15.78 -0.32 1.08
N PHE A 70 -14.71 0.00 0.38
CA PHE A 70 -14.03 1.29 0.45
C PHE A 70 -15.02 2.45 0.21
N LYS A 71 -15.82 2.39 -0.86
CA LYS A 71 -16.82 3.42 -1.17
C LYS A 71 -17.89 3.57 -0.08
N ARG A 72 -18.29 2.46 0.57
CA ARG A 72 -19.28 2.50 1.64
C ARG A 72 -18.74 3.00 2.97
N LYS A 73 -17.46 2.80 3.26
CA LYS A 73 -16.89 3.07 4.59
C LYS A 73 -15.99 4.30 4.63
N LEU A 74 -15.22 4.55 3.58
CA LEU A 74 -14.36 5.74 3.48
C LEU A 74 -15.05 6.83 2.64
N ILE A 75 -16.13 7.36 3.17
CA ILE A 75 -17.06 8.26 2.44
C ILE A 75 -16.38 9.57 2.05
N LYS A 76 -15.62 10.19 2.95
CA LYS A 76 -14.91 11.46 2.68
C LYS A 76 -13.84 11.25 1.62
N THR A 77 -13.04 10.20 1.77
CA THR A 77 -12.01 9.82 0.81
C THR A 77 -12.60 9.50 -0.56
N THR A 78 -13.72 8.76 -0.59
CA THR A 78 -14.43 8.46 -1.85
C THR A 78 -14.88 9.72 -2.56
N LYS A 79 -15.52 10.65 -1.85
CA LYS A 79 -15.96 11.95 -2.42
C LYS A 79 -14.78 12.78 -2.93
N LEU A 80 -13.63 12.76 -2.24
CA LEU A 80 -12.42 13.43 -2.72
C LEU A 80 -11.93 12.83 -4.03
N ILE A 81 -11.89 11.49 -4.15
CA ILE A 81 -11.47 10.80 -5.36
C ILE A 81 -12.45 11.04 -6.52
N GLU A 82 -13.76 11.05 -6.24
CA GLU A 82 -14.80 11.30 -7.24
C GLU A 82 -14.65 12.67 -7.93
N LYS A 83 -14.15 13.69 -7.21
CA LYS A 83 -13.84 15.00 -7.79
C LYS A 83 -12.74 14.95 -8.86
N MET A 84 -11.87 13.94 -8.80
CA MET A 84 -10.72 13.79 -9.70
C MET A 84 -10.93 12.71 -10.78
N LEU A 85 -12.02 11.96 -10.76
CA LEU A 85 -12.24 10.87 -11.72
C LEU A 85 -12.08 11.38 -13.16
N TYR A 86 -11.39 10.61 -14.00
CA TYR A 86 -11.22 10.91 -15.44
C TYR A 86 -12.56 11.13 -16.13
N THR A 87 -13.59 10.42 -15.71
CA THR A 87 -14.96 10.53 -16.24
C THR A 87 -15.71 11.77 -15.75
N ASN A 88 -15.25 12.44 -14.68
CA ASN A 88 -15.86 13.65 -14.16
C ASN A 88 -15.51 14.86 -15.07
N LYS A 89 -16.49 15.33 -15.83
CA LYS A 89 -16.31 16.49 -16.74
C LYS A 89 -16.49 17.85 -16.03
N ASN A 90 -17.00 17.85 -14.80
CA ASN A 90 -17.33 19.05 -14.02
C ASN A 90 -16.38 19.23 -12.84
N LYS A 91 -15.07 19.07 -13.06
CA LYS A 91 -14.07 19.22 -12.00
C LYS A 91 -13.95 20.69 -11.56
N GLU A 92 -13.92 20.91 -10.24
CA GLU A 92 -13.49 22.18 -9.65
C GLU A 92 -12.04 22.51 -10.09
N GLU A 93 -11.66 23.78 -10.12
CA GLU A 93 -10.38 24.25 -10.69
C GLU A 93 -9.16 23.50 -10.14
N PHE A 94 -9.07 23.36 -8.82
CA PHE A 94 -7.98 22.62 -8.18
C PHE A 94 -7.89 21.17 -8.67
N PHE A 95 -9.03 20.49 -8.82
CA PHE A 95 -9.08 19.07 -9.20
C PHE A 95 -8.85 18.80 -10.69
N LYS A 96 -8.88 19.84 -11.55
CA LYS A 96 -8.50 19.72 -12.96
C LYS A 96 -7.04 19.31 -13.17
N ASN A 97 -6.19 19.53 -12.16
CA ASN A 97 -4.78 19.14 -12.21
C ASN A 97 -4.55 17.64 -12.07
N PHE A 98 -5.59 16.85 -11.71
CA PHE A 98 -5.47 15.45 -11.38
C PHE A 98 -6.45 14.58 -12.15
N GLU A 99 -6.02 13.34 -12.43
CA GLU A 99 -6.85 12.31 -13.02
C GLU A 99 -6.82 11.06 -12.15
N ALA A 100 -7.98 10.61 -11.70
CA ALA A 100 -8.14 9.38 -10.94
C ALA A 100 -8.81 8.29 -11.80
N PHE A 101 -8.32 7.05 -11.69
CA PHE A 101 -8.82 5.88 -12.41
C PHE A 101 -9.11 4.75 -11.41
N GLN A 102 -10.27 4.06 -11.62
CA GLN A 102 -10.74 2.98 -10.74
C GLN A 102 -10.80 1.64 -11.48
N PHE A 103 -9.91 0.72 -11.16
CA PHE A 103 -9.88 -0.60 -11.79
C PHE A 103 -10.93 -1.53 -11.17
N VAL A 104 -12.16 -1.46 -11.68
CA VAL A 104 -13.33 -2.15 -11.10
C VAL A 104 -13.28 -3.67 -11.21
N LYS A 105 -12.40 -4.21 -12.05
CA LYS A 105 -12.13 -5.63 -12.20
C LYS A 105 -10.75 -6.03 -11.68
N TYR A 106 -10.23 -5.30 -10.67
CA TYR A 106 -9.05 -5.75 -9.96
C TYR A 106 -9.39 -6.95 -9.10
N HIS A 107 -8.76 -8.07 -9.40
CA HIS A 107 -9.03 -9.37 -8.82
C HIS A 107 -7.81 -9.90 -8.09
N ASN A 108 -7.96 -10.25 -6.82
CA ASN A 108 -6.93 -10.96 -6.07
C ASN A 108 -6.75 -12.40 -6.59
N VAL A 109 -5.59 -12.97 -6.33
CA VAL A 109 -5.20 -14.32 -6.81
C VAL A 109 -5.23 -15.35 -5.70
N GLY A 110 -5.47 -14.94 -4.48
CA GLY A 110 -5.59 -15.78 -3.30
C GLY A 110 -6.59 -15.21 -2.30
N ILE A 111 -6.99 -16.02 -1.32
CA ILE A 111 -8.05 -15.68 -0.36
C ILE A 111 -7.57 -14.76 0.77
N ASN A 112 -6.29 -14.71 1.05
CA ASN A 112 -5.69 -13.95 2.15
C ASN A 112 -4.46 -13.16 1.69
N THR A 113 -3.85 -12.43 2.61
CA THR A 113 -2.79 -11.45 2.33
C THR A 113 -1.57 -12.04 1.61
N ILE A 114 -1.00 -13.15 2.08
CA ILE A 114 0.28 -13.66 1.56
C ILE A 114 0.26 -13.95 0.05
N PRO A 115 -0.68 -14.71 -0.51
CA PRO A 115 -0.71 -15.01 -1.94
C PRO A 115 -0.94 -13.77 -2.83
N ASN A 116 -1.41 -12.66 -2.29
CA ASN A 116 -1.66 -11.43 -3.02
C ASN A 116 -0.51 -10.43 -2.92
N ILE A 117 0.15 -10.33 -1.77
CA ILE A 117 1.31 -9.43 -1.61
C ILE A 117 2.56 -9.93 -2.32
N LEU A 118 2.71 -11.26 -2.48
CA LEU A 118 3.82 -11.82 -3.25
C LEU A 118 3.82 -11.31 -4.70
N PRO A 119 2.74 -11.45 -5.47
CA PRO A 119 2.69 -10.88 -6.80
C PRO A 119 2.73 -9.35 -6.80
N LEU A 120 2.15 -8.69 -5.80
CA LEU A 120 2.11 -7.22 -5.71
C LEU A 120 3.50 -6.60 -5.49
N PHE A 121 4.31 -7.15 -4.59
CA PHE A 121 5.58 -6.55 -4.19
C PHE A 121 6.81 -7.30 -4.70
N TYR A 122 6.68 -8.58 -5.09
CA TYR A 122 7.79 -9.43 -5.53
C TYR A 122 7.65 -9.91 -6.97
N GLY A 123 6.52 -9.65 -7.62
CA GLY A 123 6.29 -10.03 -9.00
C GLY A 123 6.21 -11.55 -9.23
N ASN A 124 5.87 -12.34 -8.20
CA ASN A 124 5.77 -13.78 -8.32
C ASN A 124 4.63 -14.36 -7.47
N PHE A 125 3.93 -15.41 -7.97
CA PHE A 125 2.79 -16.00 -7.28
C PHE A 125 3.16 -16.92 -6.11
N PHE A 126 4.17 -17.78 -6.26
CA PHE A 126 4.38 -18.88 -5.32
C PHE A 126 5.84 -19.16 -5.00
N ASP A 127 6.77 -18.73 -5.85
CA ASP A 127 8.19 -18.99 -5.66
C ASP A 127 8.91 -17.74 -5.19
N THR A 128 8.99 -17.59 -3.87
CA THR A 128 9.73 -16.50 -3.25
C THR A 128 11.23 -16.47 -3.60
N ASN A 129 11.76 -17.56 -4.20
CA ASN A 129 13.15 -17.61 -4.64
C ASN A 129 13.35 -16.90 -5.98
N LYS A 130 12.27 -16.67 -6.73
CA LYS A 130 12.29 -16.06 -8.07
C LYS A 130 11.77 -14.63 -8.10
N GLY A 131 11.14 -14.16 -7.01
CA GLY A 131 10.66 -12.78 -6.90
C GLY A 131 11.74 -11.79 -6.46
N ILE A 132 11.63 -10.54 -6.88
CA ILE A 132 12.49 -9.45 -6.41
C ILE A 132 11.60 -8.38 -5.77
N PHE A 133 11.91 -8.03 -4.51
CA PHE A 133 11.17 -6.98 -3.83
C PHE A 133 11.35 -5.65 -4.57
N ILE A 134 10.26 -4.97 -4.84
CA ILE A 134 10.24 -3.79 -5.70
C ILE A 134 11.19 -2.68 -5.22
N THR A 135 11.40 -2.56 -3.91
CA THR A 135 12.31 -1.55 -3.33
C THR A 135 13.73 -1.68 -3.85
N ARG A 136 14.19 -2.88 -4.17
CA ARG A 136 15.53 -3.08 -4.75
C ARG A 136 15.66 -2.33 -6.07
N TYR A 137 14.72 -2.53 -6.99
CA TYR A 137 14.76 -1.82 -8.27
C TYR A 137 14.59 -0.32 -8.11
N LEU A 138 13.72 0.11 -7.19
CA LEU A 138 13.53 1.52 -6.87
C LEU A 138 14.84 2.16 -6.40
N LYS A 139 15.57 1.50 -5.49
CA LYS A 139 16.88 1.98 -4.99
C LYS A 139 17.91 2.05 -6.11
N GLU A 140 17.99 1.03 -6.98
CA GLU A 140 18.87 1.01 -8.15
C GLU A 140 18.55 2.16 -9.14
N LYS A 141 17.31 2.68 -9.12
CA LYS A 141 16.86 3.85 -9.90
C LYS A 141 16.97 5.18 -9.15
N GLY A 142 17.62 5.19 -8.00
CA GLY A 142 17.88 6.39 -7.23
C GLY A 142 16.73 6.85 -6.32
N PHE A 143 15.73 6.00 -6.06
CA PHE A 143 14.68 6.33 -5.11
C PHE A 143 15.15 6.16 -3.67
N ILE A 144 14.72 7.08 -2.80
CA ILE A 144 14.73 6.91 -1.36
C ILE A 144 13.42 6.25 -0.98
N THR A 145 13.50 5.17 -0.22
CA THR A 145 12.34 4.32 0.06
C THR A 145 11.92 4.39 1.52
N GLY A 146 10.61 4.51 1.75
CA GLY A 146 10.01 4.45 3.08
C GLY A 146 8.87 3.46 3.15
N GLY A 147 8.66 2.88 4.32
CA GLY A 147 7.58 1.93 4.58
C GLY A 147 7.13 1.91 6.02
N GLU A 148 5.82 1.74 6.22
CA GLU A 148 5.21 1.65 7.54
C GLU A 148 3.92 0.85 7.53
N HIS A 149 3.49 0.40 8.71
CA HIS A 149 2.14 -0.10 8.92
C HIS A 149 1.74 -0.09 10.39
N ASN A 150 0.42 -0.11 10.68
CA ASN A 150 -0.13 -0.02 12.02
C ASN A 150 -0.40 -1.37 12.70
N SER A 151 0.36 -2.40 12.36
CA SER A 151 0.40 -3.63 13.14
C SER A 151 1.81 -3.91 13.65
N CYS A 152 1.93 -4.68 14.73
CA CYS A 152 3.24 -5.16 15.18
C CYS A 152 3.82 -6.15 14.17
N ASN A 153 5.14 -6.18 14.06
CA ASN A 153 5.90 -6.88 13.02
C ASN A 153 5.84 -6.14 11.68
N ARG A 154 6.61 -6.56 10.70
CA ARG A 154 6.61 -5.94 9.37
C ARG A 154 5.35 -6.24 8.55
N GLY A 155 4.37 -6.98 9.12
CA GLY A 155 3.10 -7.29 8.49
C GLY A 155 3.24 -7.83 7.09
N VAL A 156 2.68 -7.13 6.11
CA VAL A 156 2.79 -7.47 4.68
C VAL A 156 4.23 -7.43 4.14
N PHE A 157 5.15 -6.80 4.84
CA PHE A 157 6.58 -6.71 4.50
C PHE A 157 7.45 -7.68 5.32
N ASP A 158 6.86 -8.48 6.23
CA ASP A 158 7.59 -9.40 7.10
C ASP A 158 7.66 -10.79 6.48
N PHE A 159 8.85 -11.13 6.00
CA PHE A 159 9.17 -12.49 5.62
C PHE A 159 10.01 -13.16 6.71
N PRO A 160 9.82 -14.46 6.96
CA PRO A 160 10.66 -15.18 7.89
C PRO A 160 12.14 -14.89 7.64
N LYS A 161 12.90 -14.53 8.69
CA LYS A 161 14.32 -14.11 8.60
C LYS A 161 15.19 -15.00 7.70
N LYS A 162 14.97 -16.33 7.70
CA LYS A 162 15.67 -17.27 6.80
C LYS A 162 15.33 -17.06 5.32
N LYS A 163 14.06 -16.76 5.00
CA LYS A 163 13.62 -16.48 3.62
C LYS A 163 14.06 -15.10 3.17
N ALA A 164 14.01 -14.09 4.03
CA ALA A 164 14.49 -12.74 3.73
C ALA A 164 15.97 -12.72 3.30
N LYS A 165 16.82 -13.45 4.01
CA LYS A 165 18.25 -13.58 3.68
C LYS A 165 18.48 -14.27 2.32
N LYS A 166 17.67 -15.29 2.00
CA LYS A 166 17.74 -16.04 0.74
C LYS A 166 17.20 -15.21 -0.45
N LEU A 167 16.19 -14.36 -0.23
CA LEU A 167 15.56 -13.51 -1.25
C LEU A 167 16.31 -12.20 -1.50
N LYS A 168 17.41 -11.92 -0.77
CA LYS A 168 18.13 -10.63 -0.82
C LYS A 168 17.15 -9.44 -0.70
N ILE A 169 16.25 -9.52 0.28
CA ILE A 169 15.28 -8.46 0.55
C ILE A 169 16.05 -7.29 1.14
N ASP A 170 16.26 -6.27 0.33
CA ASP A 170 16.70 -4.97 0.81
C ASP A 170 15.46 -4.28 1.43
N GLY A 171 15.47 -4.07 2.75
CA GLY A 171 14.41 -3.33 3.45
C GLY A 171 14.21 -1.91 2.90
N PHE A 172 13.35 -1.15 3.50
CA PHE A 172 13.24 0.28 3.18
C PHE A 172 14.44 1.06 3.75
N ASP A 173 14.69 2.24 3.22
CA ASP A 173 15.68 3.15 3.78
C ASP A 173 15.17 3.79 5.10
N HIS A 174 13.85 3.96 5.23
CA HIS A 174 13.13 4.42 6.42
C HIS A 174 11.97 3.46 6.72
N GLU A 175 11.85 3.06 7.98
CA GLU A 175 10.83 2.07 8.40
C GLU A 175 10.18 2.49 9.73
N ASN A 176 8.86 2.39 9.81
CA ASN A 176 8.09 2.54 11.05
C ASN A 176 7.23 1.31 11.30
N PHE A 177 7.86 0.23 11.78
CA PHE A 177 7.19 -1.05 12.06
C PHE A 177 7.18 -1.42 13.54
N ALA A 178 7.89 -0.68 14.39
CA ALA A 178 8.04 -1.01 15.79
C ALA A 178 7.03 -0.29 16.70
N LEU A 179 6.50 0.86 16.28
CA LEU A 179 5.61 1.69 17.09
C LEU A 179 4.42 0.91 17.65
N PHE A 180 3.80 0.09 16.80
CA PHE A 180 2.60 -0.66 17.15
C PHE A 180 2.87 -2.02 17.81
N CYS A 181 4.14 -2.28 18.20
CA CYS A 181 4.53 -3.40 19.04
C CYS A 181 4.43 -3.11 20.54
N ASP A 182 4.00 -1.92 20.93
CA ASP A 182 3.74 -1.57 22.32
C ASP A 182 2.75 -2.57 22.93
N THR A 183 3.07 -3.07 24.14
CA THR A 183 2.26 -4.08 24.82
C THR A 183 0.86 -3.61 25.22
N ASN A 184 0.69 -2.29 25.38
CA ASN A 184 -0.62 -1.70 25.66
C ASN A 184 -1.52 -1.71 24.41
N PHE A 185 -0.92 -1.70 23.22
CA PHE A 185 -1.63 -1.74 21.95
C PHE A 185 -1.77 -3.17 21.40
N ASN A 186 -0.71 -3.97 21.48
CA ASN A 186 -0.65 -5.30 20.88
C ASN A 186 -0.57 -6.39 21.93
N ASP A 187 -1.71 -6.98 22.28
CA ASP A 187 -1.75 -8.18 23.12
C ASP A 187 -1.49 -9.43 22.25
N LYS A 188 -0.26 -9.94 22.35
CA LYS A 188 0.17 -11.15 21.60
C LYS A 188 -0.68 -12.40 21.88
N LYS A 189 -1.26 -12.50 23.08
CA LYS A 189 -2.05 -13.68 23.48
C LYS A 189 -3.42 -13.71 22.80
N ASN A 190 -3.92 -12.55 22.37
CA ASN A 190 -5.28 -12.38 21.88
C ASN A 190 -5.35 -11.69 20.50
N SER A 191 -4.38 -11.93 19.60
CA SER A 191 -4.31 -11.22 18.31
C SER A 191 -5.56 -11.40 17.46
N TRP A 192 -6.35 -12.43 17.68
CA TRP A 192 -7.64 -12.69 17.01
C TRP A 192 -8.85 -12.54 17.94
N SER A 193 -8.65 -12.10 19.17
CA SER A 193 -9.75 -11.82 20.09
C SER A 193 -10.53 -10.61 19.60
N GLY A 194 -11.87 -10.75 19.49
CA GLY A 194 -12.76 -9.66 19.16
C GLY A 194 -12.66 -8.45 20.10
N MET A 195 -12.13 -8.61 21.31
CA MET A 195 -12.11 -7.58 22.35
C MET A 195 -10.75 -6.92 22.55
N LYS A 196 -9.63 -7.61 22.31
CA LYS A 196 -8.29 -7.13 22.70
C LYS A 196 -7.19 -7.34 21.67
N GLY A 197 -7.39 -8.18 20.65
CA GLY A 197 -6.35 -8.49 19.66
C GLY A 197 -6.12 -7.33 18.67
N ARG A 198 -5.04 -7.38 17.92
CA ARG A 198 -4.72 -6.41 16.87
C ARG A 198 -5.81 -6.33 15.78
N ASN A 199 -6.51 -7.45 15.56
CA ASN A 199 -7.63 -7.55 14.63
C ASN A 199 -8.99 -7.45 15.37
N SER A 200 -9.01 -6.70 16.48
CA SER A 200 -10.21 -6.46 17.27
C SER A 200 -11.18 -5.53 16.54
N PHE A 201 -12.48 -5.79 16.69
CA PHE A 201 -13.52 -4.85 16.26
C PHE A 201 -13.62 -3.61 17.18
N ILE A 202 -12.96 -3.62 18.34
CA ILE A 202 -12.83 -2.45 19.17
C ILE A 202 -11.68 -1.61 18.64
N ARG A 203 -12.00 -0.38 18.21
CA ARG A 203 -11.00 0.57 17.79
C ARG A 203 -9.99 0.83 18.91
N LYS A 204 -8.71 0.79 18.54
CA LYS A 204 -7.61 1.09 19.45
C LYS A 204 -6.98 2.42 19.14
N CYS A 205 -6.77 3.18 20.20
CA CYS A 205 -5.89 4.33 20.22
C CYS A 205 -4.57 3.93 20.88
N LEU A 206 -3.48 4.55 20.49
CA LEU A 206 -2.20 4.44 21.13
C LEU A 206 -1.85 5.82 21.68
N TYR A 207 -1.74 5.93 23.03
CA TYR A 207 -1.50 7.21 23.73
C TYR A 207 -2.49 8.33 23.32
N ASP A 208 -3.78 8.01 23.44
CA ASP A 208 -4.93 8.89 23.17
C ASP A 208 -5.10 9.34 21.70
N GLU A 209 -4.27 8.83 20.78
CA GLU A 209 -4.38 9.14 19.35
C GLU A 209 -4.70 7.89 18.51
N GLN A 210 -5.35 8.11 17.38
CA GLN A 210 -5.62 7.07 16.41
C GLN A 210 -4.33 6.58 15.75
N THR A 211 -4.24 5.27 15.52
CA THR A 211 -3.05 4.69 14.88
C THR A 211 -2.84 5.21 13.46
N SER A 212 -3.92 5.47 12.73
CA SER A 212 -3.91 6.05 11.39
C SER A 212 -3.26 7.43 11.34
N LYS A 213 -3.43 8.25 12.39
CA LYS A 213 -2.81 9.57 12.49
C LYS A 213 -1.28 9.50 12.57
N TYR A 214 -0.74 8.48 13.26
CA TYR A 214 0.72 8.28 13.31
C TYR A 214 1.27 7.87 11.94
N LEU A 215 0.56 7.01 11.20
CA LEU A 215 0.94 6.66 9.85
C LEU A 215 0.95 7.90 8.95
N ARG A 216 -0.14 8.68 8.95
CA ARG A 216 -0.20 9.92 8.19
C ARG A 216 0.97 10.86 8.53
N THR A 217 1.25 11.03 9.83
CA THR A 217 2.31 11.95 10.30
C THR A 217 3.69 11.49 9.82
N TYR A 218 4.02 10.21 9.94
CA TYR A 218 5.32 9.68 9.53
C TYR A 218 5.49 9.77 8.00
N PHE A 219 4.46 9.42 7.24
CA PHE A 219 4.47 9.56 5.79
C PHE A 219 4.75 11.00 5.33
N LEU A 220 4.00 11.94 5.88
CA LEU A 220 4.13 13.36 5.50
C LEU A 220 5.46 13.96 5.94
N ASP A 221 5.98 13.56 7.11
CA ASP A 221 7.32 13.99 7.54
C ASP A 221 8.41 13.43 6.61
N PHE A 222 8.31 12.17 6.19
CA PHE A 222 9.19 11.60 5.17
C PHE A 222 9.13 12.41 3.86
N CYS A 223 7.94 12.74 3.36
CA CYS A 223 7.77 13.54 2.16
C CYS A 223 8.39 14.94 2.31
N LYS A 224 8.23 15.56 3.48
CA LYS A 224 8.83 16.86 3.82
C LYS A 224 10.36 16.80 3.80
N LYS A 225 10.97 15.78 4.45
CA LYS A 225 12.42 15.62 4.52
C LYS A 225 13.06 15.36 3.15
N TYR A 226 12.35 14.70 2.24
CA TYR A 226 12.84 14.31 0.92
C TYR A 226 12.06 14.99 -0.22
N LYS A 227 11.61 16.24 -0.03
CA LYS A 227 10.75 16.95 -1.00
C LYS A 227 11.34 17.01 -2.41
N LYS A 228 12.67 17.15 -2.53
CA LYS A 228 13.38 17.35 -3.81
C LYS A 228 13.99 16.06 -4.39
N GLU A 229 13.88 14.95 -3.68
CA GLU A 229 14.47 13.67 -4.06
C GLU A 229 13.43 12.73 -4.64
N ARG A 230 13.87 11.84 -5.56
CA ARG A 230 13.05 10.70 -5.98
C ARG A 230 12.70 9.86 -4.76
N LYS A 231 11.42 9.56 -4.59
CA LYS A 231 10.97 8.83 -3.41
C LYS A 231 9.85 7.84 -3.71
N TYR A 232 9.88 6.75 -2.98
CA TYR A 232 8.79 5.79 -2.87
C TYR A 232 8.41 5.67 -1.40
N PHE A 233 7.14 5.76 -1.10
CA PHE A 233 6.63 5.49 0.23
C PHE A 233 5.40 4.58 0.17
N SER A 234 5.38 3.55 1.04
CA SER A 234 4.23 2.67 1.20
C SER A 234 3.75 2.70 2.65
N THR A 235 2.51 3.11 2.86
CA THR A 235 1.83 3.01 4.16
C THR A 235 0.77 1.92 4.11
N VAL A 236 0.62 1.16 5.20
CA VAL A 236 -0.33 0.04 5.29
C VAL A 236 -1.25 0.23 6.48
N PHE A 237 -2.54 0.38 6.19
CA PHE A 237 -3.61 0.40 7.16
C PHE A 237 -4.19 -1.01 7.29
N THR A 238 -4.12 -1.60 8.47
CA THR A 238 -4.65 -2.95 8.73
C THR A 238 -6.07 -2.94 9.30
N ASP A 239 -6.70 -1.79 9.34
CA ASP A 239 -8.00 -1.56 9.98
C ASP A 239 -9.17 -2.24 9.25
N GLY A 240 -8.98 -2.63 7.98
CA GLY A 240 -9.95 -3.44 7.24
C GLY A 240 -9.95 -4.91 7.65
N HIS A 241 -8.93 -5.38 8.38
CA HIS A 241 -8.77 -6.76 8.78
C HIS A 241 -9.44 -7.05 10.14
N GLU A 242 -10.76 -6.83 10.23
CA GLU A 242 -11.53 -7.15 11.43
C GLU A 242 -12.92 -7.71 11.09
N GLY A 243 -13.53 -8.42 12.06
CA GLY A 243 -14.69 -9.29 11.83
C GLY A 243 -16.00 -8.57 11.52
N THR A 244 -16.17 -7.32 11.92
CA THR A 244 -17.45 -6.58 11.71
C THR A 244 -17.44 -5.78 10.42
N LEU A 245 -16.27 -5.56 9.80
CA LEU A 245 -16.06 -4.72 8.64
C LEU A 245 -16.42 -3.23 8.89
N GLU A 246 -16.49 -2.83 10.16
CA GLU A 246 -16.91 -1.48 10.56
C GLU A 246 -15.74 -0.59 10.97
N VAL A 247 -14.64 -1.18 11.47
CA VAL A 247 -13.51 -0.43 12.05
C VAL A 247 -12.81 0.41 10.98
N VAL A 248 -12.75 -0.06 9.75
CA VAL A 248 -12.09 0.65 8.64
C VAL A 248 -12.67 2.06 8.41
N LYS A 249 -13.92 2.34 8.78
CA LYS A 249 -14.48 3.70 8.65
C LYS A 249 -13.76 4.76 9.47
N TYR A 250 -13.07 4.35 10.52
CA TYR A 250 -12.39 5.28 11.42
C TYR A 250 -11.08 5.83 10.86
N ILE A 251 -10.55 5.25 9.80
CA ILE A 251 -9.36 5.81 9.12
C ILE A 251 -9.74 6.80 8.02
N ASP A 252 -11.03 7.03 7.73
CA ASP A 252 -11.47 7.85 6.60
C ASP A 252 -10.90 9.27 6.64
N ASP A 253 -10.93 9.90 7.80
CA ASP A 253 -10.39 11.26 7.97
C ASP A 253 -8.87 11.31 7.69
N ASP A 254 -8.11 10.36 8.24
CA ASP A 254 -6.66 10.35 8.07
C ASP A 254 -6.24 10.00 6.65
N VAL A 255 -6.95 9.09 5.97
CA VAL A 255 -6.68 8.74 4.56
C VAL A 255 -7.07 9.90 3.65
N HIS A 256 -8.23 10.53 3.88
CA HIS A 256 -8.67 11.74 3.18
C HIS A 256 -7.62 12.84 3.28
N ASP A 257 -7.21 13.18 4.50
CA ASP A 257 -6.27 14.25 4.76
C ASP A 257 -4.88 13.92 4.21
N LEU A 258 -4.44 12.64 4.30
CA LEU A 258 -3.18 12.20 3.69
C LEU A 258 -3.18 12.47 2.19
N ILE A 259 -4.23 12.04 1.48
CA ILE A 259 -4.35 12.26 0.03
C ILE A 259 -4.38 13.75 -0.27
N LEU A 260 -5.20 14.53 0.43
CA LEU A 260 -5.33 15.97 0.20
C LEU A 260 -4.00 16.71 0.48
N GLU A 261 -3.28 16.35 1.54
CA GLU A 261 -1.98 16.93 1.83
C GLU A 261 -0.90 16.50 0.82
N LEU A 262 -0.92 15.27 0.34
CA LEU A 262 -0.06 14.86 -0.77
C LEU A 262 -0.32 15.72 -2.00
N LEU A 263 -1.58 15.82 -2.45
CA LEU A 263 -1.98 16.58 -3.63
C LEU A 263 -1.62 18.08 -3.54
N THR A 264 -1.73 18.67 -2.35
CA THR A 264 -1.49 20.11 -2.16
C THR A 264 -0.04 20.49 -1.94
N LYS A 265 0.79 19.59 -1.35
CA LYS A 265 2.13 19.94 -0.86
C LYS A 265 3.27 19.17 -1.53
N TYR A 266 3.01 17.95 -2.03
CA TYR A 266 4.04 17.00 -2.42
C TYR A 266 3.80 16.34 -3.79
N PHE A 267 2.70 16.67 -4.45
CA PHE A 267 2.35 16.13 -5.76
C PHE A 267 2.72 17.14 -6.85
N ASP A 268 3.44 16.68 -7.86
CA ASP A 268 3.87 17.44 -9.03
C ASP A 268 3.58 16.63 -10.32
N ASP A 269 4.04 17.12 -11.45
CA ASP A 269 3.90 16.47 -12.76
C ASP A 269 4.63 15.11 -12.88
N LYS A 270 5.47 14.77 -11.89
CA LYS A 270 6.20 13.52 -11.81
C LYS A 270 5.74 12.63 -10.63
N SER A 271 4.54 12.84 -10.15
CA SER A 271 3.99 12.14 -8.99
C SER A 271 2.87 11.19 -9.37
N ILE A 272 2.76 10.06 -8.66
CA ILE A 272 1.66 9.11 -8.77
C ILE A 272 1.28 8.59 -7.38
N ILE A 273 -0.03 8.48 -7.13
CA ILE A 273 -0.57 7.81 -5.95
C ILE A 273 -1.25 6.51 -6.38
N PHE A 274 -0.90 5.43 -5.73
CA PHE A 274 -1.60 4.15 -5.76
C PHE A 274 -2.43 4.01 -4.49
N ILE A 275 -3.70 3.62 -4.61
CA ILE A 275 -4.54 3.21 -3.48
C ILE A 275 -4.96 1.78 -3.76
N VAL A 276 -4.48 0.85 -2.94
CA VAL A 276 -4.58 -0.58 -3.23
C VAL A 276 -4.97 -1.39 -2.01
N SER A 277 -5.52 -2.57 -2.24
CA SER A 277 -5.63 -3.66 -1.25
C SER A 277 -5.12 -4.96 -1.83
N ASP A 278 -4.91 -5.94 -0.98
CA ASP A 278 -4.57 -7.31 -1.38
C ASP A 278 -5.80 -8.14 -1.75
N HIS A 279 -6.85 -8.05 -0.95
CA HIS A 279 -8.16 -8.73 -1.14
C HIS A 279 -9.28 -7.91 -0.51
N GLY A 280 -10.50 -8.34 -0.72
CA GLY A 280 -11.66 -7.82 0.01
C GLY A 280 -11.74 -8.41 1.41
N ALA A 281 -12.74 -7.97 2.17
CA ALA A 281 -12.95 -8.45 3.53
C ALA A 281 -13.10 -9.98 3.57
N HIS A 282 -12.28 -10.63 4.36
CA HIS A 282 -12.29 -12.08 4.53
C HIS A 282 -12.07 -12.44 6.01
N MET A 283 -13.10 -13.02 6.61
CA MET A 283 -13.03 -13.54 7.97
C MET A 283 -13.54 -14.99 8.01
N PRO A 284 -12.65 -15.98 8.18
CA PRO A 284 -13.02 -17.39 8.25
C PRO A 284 -14.11 -17.64 9.31
N GLY A 285 -15.15 -18.36 8.95
CA GLY A 285 -16.25 -18.73 9.84
C GLY A 285 -17.40 -17.73 9.92
N ILE A 286 -17.17 -16.44 9.71
CA ILE A 286 -18.26 -15.45 9.62
C ILE A 286 -18.76 -15.34 8.18
N ASP A 287 -17.85 -15.39 7.22
CA ASP A 287 -18.14 -15.28 5.79
C ASP A 287 -19.09 -16.37 5.28
N ASP A 288 -18.99 -17.58 5.84
CA ASP A 288 -19.83 -18.71 5.40
C ASP A 288 -21.26 -18.65 5.92
N VAL A 289 -21.50 -17.95 7.03
CA VAL A 289 -22.80 -17.94 7.72
C VAL A 289 -23.57 -16.65 7.43
N LEU A 290 -22.90 -15.51 7.33
CA LEU A 290 -23.55 -14.19 7.31
C LEU A 290 -23.49 -13.46 5.97
N LEU A 291 -22.65 -13.90 5.03
CA LEU A 291 -22.42 -13.13 3.80
C LEU A 291 -23.32 -13.60 2.65
N SER A 292 -24.01 -12.64 2.05
CA SER A 292 -24.71 -12.82 0.76
C SER A 292 -23.72 -13.21 -0.35
N GLN A 293 -24.23 -13.80 -1.45
CA GLN A 293 -23.41 -14.11 -2.63
C GLN A 293 -22.63 -12.90 -3.16
N GLN A 294 -23.22 -11.70 -3.10
CA GLN A 294 -22.57 -10.46 -3.51
C GLN A 294 -21.34 -10.12 -2.65
N LYS A 295 -21.44 -10.29 -1.32
CA LYS A 295 -20.29 -10.10 -0.43
C LYS A 295 -19.18 -11.12 -0.68
N LYS A 296 -19.54 -12.37 -1.02
CA LYS A 296 -18.55 -13.39 -1.44
C LYS A 296 -17.79 -12.98 -2.72
N ILE A 297 -18.44 -12.26 -3.62
CA ILE A 297 -17.76 -11.68 -4.81
C ILE A 297 -16.79 -10.60 -4.38
N GLU A 298 -17.19 -9.71 -3.47
CA GLU A 298 -16.33 -8.62 -2.99
C GLU A 298 -15.05 -9.13 -2.32
N ASN A 299 -15.04 -10.32 -1.70
CA ASN A 299 -13.83 -10.90 -1.12
C ASN A 299 -12.69 -11.05 -2.15
N PHE A 300 -13.02 -11.22 -3.42
CA PHE A 300 -12.08 -11.43 -4.51
C PHE A 300 -11.85 -10.19 -5.39
N LEU A 301 -12.63 -9.13 -5.21
CA LEU A 301 -12.49 -7.87 -5.93
C LEU A 301 -11.90 -6.81 -4.99
N GLY A 302 -10.59 -6.77 -4.93
CA GLY A 302 -9.85 -5.82 -4.12
C GLY A 302 -10.01 -4.37 -4.58
N LEU A 303 -9.35 -3.47 -3.88
CA LEU A 303 -9.26 -2.05 -4.20
C LEU A 303 -8.05 -1.78 -5.07
N PHE A 304 -8.25 -1.13 -6.22
CA PHE A 304 -7.15 -0.58 -7.01
C PHE A 304 -7.57 0.72 -7.69
N LEU A 305 -6.90 1.79 -7.29
CA LEU A 305 -7.05 3.14 -7.82
C LEU A 305 -5.68 3.73 -8.10
N ILE A 306 -5.59 4.61 -9.08
CA ILE A 306 -4.42 5.47 -9.29
C ILE A 306 -4.84 6.92 -9.43
N ILE A 307 -4.00 7.84 -8.96
CA ILE A 307 -4.12 9.29 -9.19
C ILE A 307 -2.83 9.74 -9.87
N ILE A 308 -2.96 10.39 -11.02
CA ILE A 308 -1.85 10.91 -11.82
C ILE A 308 -2.07 12.40 -12.14
N PRO A 309 -1.01 13.15 -12.43
CA PRO A 309 -1.18 14.54 -12.88
C PRO A 309 -1.85 14.61 -14.26
N ASN A 310 -2.67 15.61 -14.47
CA ASN A 310 -3.31 15.83 -15.77
C ASN A 310 -2.29 16.13 -16.88
N THR A 311 -1.13 16.69 -16.52
CA THR A 311 -0.03 17.02 -17.43
C THR A 311 0.78 15.81 -17.91
N THR A 312 0.51 14.61 -17.39
CA THR A 312 1.26 13.39 -17.77
C THR A 312 1.18 13.09 -19.27
N LEU A 313 2.28 12.58 -19.82
CA LEU A 313 2.33 12.09 -21.22
C LEU A 313 1.71 10.69 -21.40
N LEU A 314 1.19 10.06 -20.34
CA LEU A 314 0.51 8.79 -20.45
C LEU A 314 -0.81 8.93 -21.23
N ASN A 315 -1.13 7.93 -22.02
CA ASN A 315 -2.41 7.88 -22.73
C ASN A 315 -3.54 7.53 -21.77
N LYS A 316 -4.29 8.54 -21.34
CA LYS A 316 -5.39 8.42 -20.36
C LYS A 316 -6.55 7.58 -20.88
N GLU A 317 -6.84 7.63 -22.20
CA GLU A 317 -7.87 6.78 -22.81
C GLU A 317 -7.54 5.27 -22.66
N ILE A 318 -6.25 4.91 -22.78
CA ILE A 318 -5.80 3.54 -22.57
C ILE A 318 -6.00 3.15 -21.10
N ILE A 319 -5.65 4.02 -20.16
CA ILE A 319 -5.82 3.73 -18.73
C ILE A 319 -7.32 3.58 -18.43
N HIS A 320 -8.15 4.48 -18.93
CA HIS A 320 -9.60 4.43 -18.78
C HIS A 320 -10.20 3.15 -19.39
N TYR A 321 -9.76 2.76 -20.59
CA TYR A 321 -10.16 1.48 -21.18
C TYR A 321 -9.81 0.30 -20.24
N ASN A 322 -8.64 0.33 -19.62
CA ASN A 322 -8.16 -0.74 -18.74
C ASN A 322 -8.91 -0.83 -17.41
N GLU A 323 -9.63 0.21 -16.96
CA GLU A 323 -10.48 0.16 -15.75
C GLU A 323 -11.51 -0.98 -15.80
N GLN A 324 -11.95 -1.37 -17.03
CA GLN A 324 -12.93 -2.42 -17.28
C GLN A 324 -12.29 -3.77 -17.67
N ILE A 325 -10.99 -3.89 -17.59
CA ILE A 325 -10.26 -5.12 -17.93
C ILE A 325 -9.87 -5.83 -16.63
N LEU A 326 -9.86 -7.16 -16.66
CA LEU A 326 -9.41 -7.97 -15.54
C LEU A 326 -7.92 -7.71 -15.28
N VAL A 327 -7.60 -7.21 -14.11
CA VAL A 327 -6.24 -6.94 -13.62
C VAL A 327 -5.99 -7.62 -12.29
N THR A 328 -4.73 -7.91 -11.98
CA THR A 328 -4.30 -8.65 -10.79
C THR A 328 -3.14 -7.92 -10.09
N PRO A 329 -2.73 -8.32 -8.90
CA PRO A 329 -1.56 -7.74 -8.23
C PRO A 329 -0.27 -7.75 -9.07
N LEU A 330 -0.11 -8.71 -9.98
CA LEU A 330 1.04 -8.72 -10.91
C LEU A 330 1.04 -7.56 -11.91
N ASP A 331 -0.12 -7.06 -12.27
CA ASP A 331 -0.23 -5.91 -13.17
C ASP A 331 0.22 -4.63 -12.46
N ILE A 332 -0.04 -4.52 -11.16
CA ILE A 332 0.47 -3.41 -10.34
C ILE A 332 1.99 -3.47 -10.27
N TYR A 333 2.58 -4.65 -9.99
CA TYR A 333 4.03 -4.81 -9.99
C TYR A 333 4.64 -4.46 -11.36
N SER A 334 4.03 -4.96 -12.45
CA SER A 334 4.46 -4.66 -13.82
C SER A 334 4.34 -3.16 -14.15
N THR A 335 3.35 -2.48 -13.59
CA THR A 335 3.18 -1.03 -13.72
C THR A 335 4.29 -0.27 -12.97
N LEU A 336 4.65 -0.72 -11.77
CA LEU A 336 5.78 -0.15 -11.03
C LEU A 336 7.10 -0.33 -11.78
N LEU A 337 7.35 -1.50 -12.38
CA LEU A 337 8.53 -1.73 -13.23
C LEU A 337 8.54 -0.81 -14.47
N ASP A 338 7.39 -0.61 -15.09
CA ASP A 338 7.23 0.29 -16.25
C ASP A 338 7.48 1.75 -15.87
N ILE A 339 7.02 2.19 -14.68
CA ILE A 339 7.31 3.53 -14.13
C ILE A 339 8.80 3.78 -14.02
N ILE A 340 9.53 2.83 -13.48
CA ILE A 340 10.98 2.96 -13.23
C ILE A 340 11.83 2.48 -14.41
N ASN A 341 11.21 2.22 -15.54
CA ASN A 341 11.85 1.82 -16.80
C ASN A 341 12.77 0.59 -16.64
N VAL A 342 12.30 -0.42 -15.90
CA VAL A 342 12.96 -1.72 -15.80
C VAL A 342 12.44 -2.63 -16.91
N LYS A 343 13.33 -3.03 -17.83
CA LYS A 343 12.99 -3.97 -18.89
C LYS A 343 12.74 -5.35 -18.28
N LYS A 344 11.69 -6.03 -18.73
CA LYS A 344 11.45 -7.43 -18.40
C LYS A 344 12.66 -8.25 -18.92
N SER A 345 13.48 -8.75 -18.02
CA SER A 345 14.56 -9.69 -18.38
C SER A 345 13.95 -11.05 -18.74
N SER A 346 14.76 -11.96 -19.33
CA SER A 346 14.32 -13.34 -19.63
C SER A 346 13.76 -14.08 -18.42
N PHE A 347 14.22 -13.72 -17.23
CA PHE A 347 13.70 -14.22 -15.94
C PHE A 347 12.24 -13.83 -15.69
N TYR A 348 11.79 -12.68 -16.24
CA TYR A 348 10.44 -12.18 -16.12
C TYR A 348 9.53 -12.51 -17.31
N HIS A 349 10.03 -13.20 -18.34
CA HIS A 349 9.19 -13.61 -19.46
C HIS A 349 8.05 -14.56 -19.06
N SER A 350 8.18 -15.24 -17.91
CA SER A 350 7.10 -16.05 -17.32
C SER A 350 6.07 -15.23 -16.53
N MET A 351 6.29 -13.92 -16.31
CA MET A 351 5.34 -13.06 -15.63
C MET A 351 4.20 -12.67 -16.58
N ILE A 352 2.98 -13.02 -16.17
CA ILE A 352 1.75 -12.72 -16.89
C ILE A 352 1.21 -11.31 -16.63
N GLY A 353 1.79 -10.57 -15.68
CA GLY A 353 1.41 -9.19 -15.41
C GLY A 353 1.83 -8.22 -16.52
N GLU A 354 0.99 -7.25 -16.80
CA GLU A 354 1.23 -6.18 -17.76
C GLU A 354 0.99 -4.82 -17.12
N SER A 355 1.71 -3.78 -17.58
CA SER A 355 1.50 -2.41 -17.10
C SER A 355 0.11 -1.92 -17.51
N VAL A 356 -0.62 -1.34 -16.55
CA VAL A 356 -1.93 -0.71 -16.83
C VAL A 356 -1.82 0.58 -17.67
N PHE A 357 -0.62 1.04 -17.96
CA PHE A 357 -0.37 2.14 -18.90
C PHE A 357 -0.29 1.68 -20.35
N LYS A 358 -0.32 0.38 -20.60
CA LYS A 358 -0.38 -0.22 -21.93
C LYS A 358 -1.79 -0.76 -22.17
N LYS A 359 -2.24 -0.74 -23.42
CA LYS A 359 -3.56 -1.29 -23.76
C LYS A 359 -3.58 -2.79 -23.50
N LEU A 360 -4.40 -3.21 -22.55
CA LEU A 360 -4.58 -4.61 -22.17
C LEU A 360 -5.56 -5.28 -23.14
N GLU A 361 -5.21 -6.48 -23.61
CA GLU A 361 -6.05 -7.24 -24.55
C GLU A 361 -7.14 -8.02 -23.82
N ARG A 362 -8.37 -7.51 -23.80
CA ARG A 362 -9.52 -8.13 -23.10
C ARG A 362 -9.67 -9.62 -23.37
N LYS A 363 -9.54 -10.06 -24.63
CA LYS A 363 -9.71 -11.46 -25.01
C LYS A 363 -8.65 -12.40 -24.42
N LYS A 364 -7.48 -11.88 -24.05
CA LYS A 364 -6.39 -12.65 -23.45
C LYS A 364 -6.42 -12.63 -21.92
N ARG A 365 -7.34 -11.89 -21.30
CA ARG A 365 -7.37 -11.67 -19.86
C ARG A 365 -8.61 -12.33 -19.25
N ASN A 366 -8.42 -13.54 -18.75
CA ASN A 366 -9.41 -14.31 -18.02
C ASN A 366 -8.75 -15.02 -16.84
N CYS A 367 -9.52 -15.63 -15.94
CA CYS A 367 -9.00 -16.28 -14.75
C CYS A 367 -7.92 -17.32 -15.07
N LYS A 368 -8.11 -18.13 -16.11
CA LYS A 368 -7.15 -19.17 -16.49
C LYS A 368 -5.80 -18.58 -16.94
N THR A 369 -5.84 -17.59 -17.83
CA THR A 369 -4.62 -16.94 -18.35
C THR A 369 -3.88 -16.16 -17.28
N LEU A 370 -4.60 -15.57 -16.32
CA LEU A 370 -4.04 -14.83 -15.19
C LEU A 370 -3.76 -15.70 -13.96
N LYS A 371 -3.89 -17.03 -14.08
CA LYS A 371 -3.65 -18.00 -13.01
C LYS A 371 -4.44 -17.74 -11.74
N ILE A 372 -5.64 -17.18 -11.87
CA ILE A 372 -6.58 -17.07 -10.76
C ILE A 372 -7.21 -18.46 -10.59
N PRO A 373 -7.17 -19.07 -9.39
CA PRO A 373 -7.79 -20.36 -9.14
C PRO A 373 -9.28 -20.36 -9.54
N SER A 374 -9.77 -21.43 -10.13
CA SER A 374 -11.16 -21.52 -10.60
C SER A 374 -12.21 -21.31 -9.48
N SER A 375 -11.89 -21.77 -8.27
CA SER A 375 -12.72 -21.56 -7.07
C SER A 375 -12.87 -20.09 -6.67
N TYR A 376 -11.90 -19.25 -7.03
CA TYR A 376 -11.87 -17.83 -6.70
C TYR A 376 -12.38 -16.95 -7.85
N CYS A 377 -12.43 -17.47 -9.08
CA CYS A 377 -12.82 -16.71 -10.26
C CYS A 377 -14.24 -16.15 -10.13
N LYS A 378 -14.38 -14.82 -10.15
CA LYS A 378 -15.65 -14.07 -10.02
C LYS A 378 -15.90 -13.12 -11.19
N CYS A 379 -15.18 -13.27 -12.29
CA CYS A 379 -15.23 -12.37 -13.44
C CYS A 379 -15.83 -13.05 -14.71
N ASN A 380 -16.64 -14.04 -14.53
CA ASN A 380 -17.40 -14.67 -15.64
C ASN A 380 -18.59 -13.83 -16.05
#